data_76e522becdfe6a500cd9d76858549348
#
_entry.id   76e522becdfe6a500cd9d76858549348
#
_cell.length_a   1.000
_cell.length_b   1.000
_cell.length_c   1.000
_cell.angle_alpha   90.00
_cell.angle_beta   90.00
_cell.angle_gamma   90.00
#
_symmetry.space_group_name_H-M   'P 1'
#
loop_
_entity.id
_entity.type
_entity.pdbx_description
1 polymer ?
#
loop_
_entity_poly.entity_id
_entity_poly.type
_entity_poly.pdbx_seq_one_letter_code
_entity_poly.pdbx_strand_id
1 'polypeptide(L)'
;MTQLNAQALMAMPYEQMVACIKSWNRNKMEESHSWRFWRRNDQFEPQGDWRTWLVMAGRGYGKTRMGAEWVSALAAEYPGARFALVGATLNEARQVMVEGESGLLALPFAERPEWEPSLRRLTWRNGATGTLFSAAEPESLRGPQHDFAWADEIAKWPNGIKAWDNLMLGLRLGQHPRIMATTTPRPVPLLRRLVLEKGVAITRGRTADNNMHLPPEY
;
A
#
# COMPACT_ATOMS: atom_id res chain seq x y z
N MET A 1 -20.22 10.14 -10.82
CA MET A 1 -19.36 10.74 -11.87
C MET A 1 -17.99 10.07 -11.75
N THR A 2 -17.50 9.41 -12.78
CA THR A 2 -16.16 8.80 -12.78
C THR A 2 -15.13 9.92 -12.69
N GLN A 3 -14.32 9.93 -11.65
CA GLN A 3 -13.29 10.94 -11.46
C GLN A 3 -12.27 10.82 -12.60
N LEU A 4 -11.97 11.92 -13.30
CA LEU A 4 -10.99 11.94 -14.38
C LEU A 4 -9.60 11.64 -13.80
N ASN A 5 -9.00 10.53 -14.21
CA ASN A 5 -7.65 10.13 -13.85
C ASN A 5 -6.74 10.10 -15.09
N ALA A 6 -5.44 9.85 -14.89
CA ALA A 6 -4.46 9.80 -15.97
C ALA A 6 -4.83 8.77 -17.05
N GLN A 7 -5.33 7.60 -16.67
CA GLN A 7 -5.72 6.55 -17.60
C GLN A 7 -6.89 7.00 -18.50
N ALA A 8 -7.90 7.63 -17.92
CA ALA A 8 -9.03 8.18 -18.68
C ALA A 8 -8.59 9.33 -19.60
N LEU A 9 -7.68 10.21 -19.11
CA LEU A 9 -7.14 11.31 -19.89
C LEU A 9 -6.34 10.80 -21.11
N MET A 10 -5.47 9.80 -20.90
CA MET A 10 -4.62 9.23 -21.96
C MET A 10 -5.39 8.39 -22.97
N ALA A 11 -6.59 7.93 -22.62
CA ALA A 11 -7.48 7.22 -23.56
C ALA A 11 -8.23 8.17 -24.51
N MET A 12 -8.14 9.50 -24.30
CA MET A 12 -8.79 10.49 -25.16
C MET A 12 -8.00 10.70 -26.47
N PRO A 13 -8.65 11.06 -27.57
CA PRO A 13 -7.96 11.62 -28.73
C PRO A 13 -7.11 12.85 -28.35
N TYR A 14 -5.95 13.01 -29.00
CA TYR A 14 -4.96 14.04 -28.64
C TYR A 14 -5.57 15.44 -28.49
N GLU A 15 -6.39 15.85 -29.45
CA GLU A 15 -7.02 17.18 -29.43
C GLU A 15 -7.96 17.37 -28.22
N GLN A 16 -8.73 16.34 -27.87
CA GLN A 16 -9.60 16.37 -26.70
C GLN A 16 -8.81 16.39 -25.40
N MET A 17 -7.73 15.62 -25.31
CA MET A 17 -6.82 15.63 -24.17
C MET A 17 -6.21 17.02 -23.96
N VAL A 18 -5.71 17.65 -25.03
CA VAL A 18 -5.13 19.02 -24.95
C VAL A 18 -6.19 20.04 -24.54
N ALA A 19 -7.41 19.97 -25.10
CA ALA A 19 -8.50 20.86 -24.73
C ALA A 19 -8.89 20.66 -23.24
N CYS A 20 -8.95 19.43 -22.79
CA CYS A 20 -9.23 19.08 -21.40
C CYS A 20 -8.18 19.68 -20.45
N ILE A 21 -6.88 19.48 -20.72
CA ILE A 21 -5.79 20.02 -19.89
C ILE A 21 -5.80 21.55 -19.87
N LYS A 22 -6.03 22.19 -21.02
CA LYS A 22 -6.15 23.65 -21.10
C LYS A 22 -7.31 24.24 -20.30
N SER A 23 -8.37 23.45 -20.06
CA SER A 23 -9.52 23.86 -19.24
C SER A 23 -9.29 23.74 -17.74
N TRP A 24 -8.16 23.15 -17.30
CA TRP A 24 -7.89 22.93 -15.89
C TRP A 24 -7.59 24.24 -15.16
N ASN A 25 -8.22 24.41 -14.00
CA ASN A 25 -7.86 25.45 -13.05
C ASN A 25 -6.64 25.00 -12.20
N ARG A 26 -6.14 25.92 -11.36
CA ARG A 26 -4.98 25.67 -10.48
C ARG A 26 -5.16 24.42 -9.61
N ASN A 27 -6.32 24.24 -8.99
CA ASN A 27 -6.58 23.09 -8.13
C ASN A 27 -6.51 21.76 -8.89
N LYS A 28 -7.03 21.72 -10.13
CA LYS A 28 -6.98 20.54 -10.98
C LYS A 28 -5.55 20.22 -11.45
N MET A 29 -4.76 21.27 -11.71
CA MET A 29 -3.33 21.11 -12.02
C MET A 29 -2.57 20.53 -10.81
N GLU A 30 -2.82 21.02 -9.60
CA GLU A 30 -2.24 20.47 -8.36
C GLU A 30 -2.67 19.00 -8.13
N GLU A 31 -3.94 18.69 -8.32
CA GLU A 31 -4.48 17.34 -8.22
C GLU A 31 -3.82 16.36 -9.21
N SER A 32 -3.46 16.85 -10.42
CA SER A 32 -2.80 16.04 -11.44
C SER A 32 -1.39 15.59 -11.07
N HIS A 33 -0.77 16.17 -10.05
CA HIS A 33 0.53 15.73 -9.52
C HIS A 33 0.39 14.65 -8.42
N SER A 34 -0.83 14.37 -7.97
CA SER A 34 -1.08 13.40 -6.91
C SER A 34 -1.12 11.97 -7.41
N TRP A 35 -0.76 11.02 -6.53
CA TRP A 35 -0.96 9.60 -6.79
C TRP A 35 -2.41 9.28 -7.19
N ARG A 36 -3.39 9.93 -6.59
CA ARG A 36 -4.82 9.72 -6.88
C ARG A 36 -5.16 9.93 -8.36
N PHE A 37 -4.44 10.81 -9.03
CA PHE A 37 -4.61 11.05 -10.46
C PHE A 37 -3.93 9.98 -11.31
N TRP A 38 -2.72 9.54 -10.93
CA TRP A 38 -1.90 8.61 -11.71
C TRP A 38 -2.19 7.13 -11.48
N ARG A 39 -2.79 6.78 -10.33
CA ARG A 39 -3.12 5.39 -10.04
C ARG A 39 -4.11 4.83 -11.05
N ARG A 40 -3.90 3.58 -11.42
CA ARG A 40 -4.83 2.85 -12.29
C ARG A 40 -6.10 2.46 -11.53
N ASN A 41 -7.16 2.11 -12.27
CA ASN A 41 -8.44 1.72 -11.68
C ASN A 41 -8.33 0.49 -10.76
N ASP A 42 -7.42 -0.42 -11.06
CA ASP A 42 -7.12 -1.63 -10.28
C ASP A 42 -6.25 -1.37 -9.03
N GLN A 43 -5.79 -0.13 -8.85
CA GLN A 43 -5.03 0.32 -7.68
C GLN A 43 -5.89 1.09 -6.66
N PHE A 44 -7.19 1.19 -6.91
CA PHE A 44 -8.11 1.77 -5.93
C PHE A 44 -8.40 0.78 -4.80
N GLU A 45 -8.59 1.33 -3.61
CA GLU A 45 -9.10 0.60 -2.47
C GLU A 45 -10.44 -0.07 -2.83
N PRO A 46 -10.66 -1.35 -2.48
CA PRO A 46 -11.91 -2.04 -2.77
C PRO A 46 -13.11 -1.34 -2.12
N GLN A 47 -14.25 -1.39 -2.80
CA GLN A 47 -15.51 -0.90 -2.25
C GLN A 47 -16.12 -1.93 -1.29
N GLY A 48 -16.94 -1.45 -0.35
CA GLY A 48 -17.68 -2.29 0.58
C GLY A 48 -16.95 -2.58 1.89
N ASP A 49 -17.49 -3.52 2.64
CA ASP A 49 -16.95 -3.92 3.95
C ASP A 49 -15.95 -5.07 3.76
N TRP A 50 -14.68 -4.75 3.98
CA TRP A 50 -13.58 -5.71 3.93
C TRP A 50 -12.59 -5.43 5.08
N ARG A 51 -11.98 -6.47 5.57
CA ARG A 51 -10.92 -6.39 6.59
C ARG A 51 -9.54 -6.56 6.00
N THR A 52 -9.41 -7.40 4.99
CA THR A 52 -8.16 -7.70 4.31
C THR A 52 -8.25 -7.35 2.82
N TRP A 53 -7.34 -6.51 2.36
CA TRP A 53 -7.14 -6.25 0.94
C TRP A 53 -5.89 -6.97 0.45
N LEU A 54 -6.06 -8.05 -0.31
CA LEU A 54 -4.99 -8.86 -0.87
C LEU A 54 -4.68 -8.44 -2.30
N VAL A 55 -3.50 -7.84 -2.51
CA VAL A 55 -2.99 -7.43 -3.83
C VAL A 55 -2.02 -8.49 -4.35
N MET A 56 -2.46 -9.29 -5.30
CA MET A 56 -1.65 -10.31 -5.97
C MET A 56 -1.25 -9.84 -7.36
N ALA A 57 0.00 -9.43 -7.55
CA ALA A 57 0.43 -8.90 -8.83
C ALA A 57 1.89 -9.21 -9.14
N GLY A 58 2.24 -9.16 -10.43
CA GLY A 58 3.60 -9.35 -10.91
C GLY A 58 4.59 -8.33 -10.36
N ARG A 59 5.88 -8.54 -10.61
CA ARG A 59 6.93 -7.56 -10.33
C ARG A 59 6.69 -6.31 -11.18
N GLY A 60 7.08 -5.13 -10.70
CA GLY A 60 6.91 -3.88 -11.43
C GLY A 60 5.46 -3.35 -11.48
N TYR A 61 4.47 -4.06 -10.94
CA TYR A 61 3.06 -3.62 -10.92
C TYR A 61 2.82 -2.33 -10.13
N GLY A 62 3.69 -1.99 -9.17
CA GLY A 62 3.54 -0.83 -8.29
C GLY A 62 2.96 -1.17 -6.91
N LYS A 63 3.05 -2.42 -6.46
CA LYS A 63 2.53 -2.87 -5.14
C LYS A 63 3.06 -2.05 -3.97
N THR A 64 4.37 -1.81 -3.94
CA THR A 64 5.03 -1.05 -2.87
C THR A 64 4.53 0.40 -2.84
N ARG A 65 4.42 1.05 -4.00
CA ARG A 65 3.86 2.39 -4.09
C ARG A 65 2.40 2.44 -3.62
N MET A 66 1.58 1.47 -3.99
CA MET A 66 0.20 1.35 -3.49
C MET A 66 0.16 1.27 -1.97
N GLY A 67 1.02 0.44 -1.35
CA GLY A 67 1.10 0.29 0.10
C GLY A 67 1.51 1.59 0.79
N ALA A 68 2.53 2.27 0.28
CA ALA A 68 3.00 3.54 0.82
C ALA A 68 1.92 4.64 0.75
N GLU A 69 1.24 4.76 -0.38
CA GLU A 69 0.17 5.74 -0.58
C GLU A 69 -1.07 5.41 0.27
N TRP A 70 -1.41 4.12 0.41
CA TRP A 70 -2.52 3.69 1.27
C TRP A 70 -2.26 4.00 2.74
N VAL A 71 -1.06 3.69 3.24
CA VAL A 71 -0.65 4.03 4.61
C VAL A 71 -0.64 5.53 4.84
N SER A 72 -0.10 6.32 3.90
CA SER A 72 -0.04 7.78 4.00
C SER A 72 -1.43 8.41 4.01
N ALA A 73 -2.34 7.94 3.15
CA ALA A 73 -3.71 8.41 3.09
C ALA A 73 -4.46 8.15 4.42
N LEU A 74 -4.34 6.94 4.97
CA LEU A 74 -4.94 6.59 6.26
C LEU A 74 -4.29 7.36 7.42
N ALA A 75 -2.97 7.56 7.39
CA ALA A 75 -2.30 8.36 8.42
C ALA A 75 -2.80 9.81 8.41
N ALA A 76 -3.05 10.39 7.24
CA ALA A 76 -3.63 11.73 7.14
C ALA A 76 -5.09 11.80 7.63
N GLU A 77 -5.88 10.76 7.35
CA GLU A 77 -7.30 10.68 7.72
C GLU A 77 -7.52 10.38 9.21
N TYR A 78 -6.63 9.57 9.82
CA TYR A 78 -6.78 9.10 11.21
C TYR A 78 -5.63 9.59 12.10
N PRO A 79 -5.73 10.80 12.70
CA PRO A 79 -4.71 11.30 13.63
C PRO A 79 -4.48 10.34 14.81
N GLY A 80 -3.20 10.11 15.14
CA GLY A 80 -2.82 9.21 16.22
C GLY A 80 -2.95 7.70 15.92
N ALA A 81 -3.37 7.31 14.71
CA ALA A 81 -3.48 5.91 14.31
C ALA A 81 -2.14 5.17 14.37
N ARG A 82 -2.19 3.88 14.66
CA ARG A 82 -1.03 3.00 14.77
C ARG A 82 -0.99 2.00 13.61
N PHE A 83 0.11 2.00 12.89
CA PHE A 83 0.34 1.14 11.74
C PHE A 83 1.37 0.05 12.05
N ALA A 84 1.06 -1.20 11.71
CA ALA A 84 2.07 -2.25 11.59
C ALA A 84 2.58 -2.30 10.14
N LEU A 85 3.88 -2.19 9.94
CA LEU A 85 4.55 -2.34 8.65
C LEU A 85 5.37 -3.62 8.69
N VAL A 86 4.93 -4.67 8.01
CA VAL A 86 5.49 -6.02 8.16
C VAL A 86 6.12 -6.48 6.84
N GLY A 87 7.44 -6.66 6.84
CA GLY A 87 8.17 -7.30 5.75
C GLY A 87 8.60 -8.73 6.08
N ALA A 88 9.16 -9.44 5.12
CA ALA A 88 9.70 -10.78 5.36
C ALA A 88 10.81 -10.74 6.42
N THR A 89 11.67 -9.73 6.35
CA THR A 89 12.70 -9.39 7.36
C THR A 89 12.63 -7.91 7.71
N LEU A 90 13.21 -7.49 8.84
CA LEU A 90 13.31 -6.07 9.19
C LEU A 90 14.08 -5.26 8.16
N ASN A 91 15.13 -5.83 7.59
CA ASN A 91 15.93 -5.19 6.57
C ASN A 91 15.11 -4.95 5.28
N GLU A 92 14.34 -5.94 4.82
CA GLU A 92 13.44 -5.76 3.68
C GLU A 92 12.35 -4.73 3.98
N ALA A 93 11.73 -4.77 5.17
CA ALA A 93 10.74 -3.78 5.57
C ALA A 93 11.32 -2.36 5.50
N ARG A 94 12.53 -2.15 6.04
CA ARG A 94 13.22 -0.87 6.00
C ARG A 94 13.56 -0.44 4.56
N GLN A 95 14.27 -1.29 3.83
CA GLN A 95 14.80 -0.95 2.51
C GLN A 95 13.71 -0.80 1.43
N VAL A 96 12.59 -1.50 1.56
CA VAL A 96 11.53 -1.50 0.55
C VAL A 96 10.37 -0.59 0.94
N MET A 97 9.82 -0.79 2.15
CA MET A 97 8.60 -0.10 2.56
C MET A 97 8.86 1.34 3.04
N VAL A 98 10.05 1.62 3.59
CA VAL A 98 10.40 2.93 4.15
C VAL A 98 11.32 3.72 3.23
N GLU A 99 12.55 3.24 3.03
CA GLU A 99 13.64 3.99 2.37
C GLU A 99 13.70 3.78 0.85
N GLY A 100 12.96 2.80 0.30
CA GLY A 100 12.97 2.48 -1.12
C GLY A 100 12.35 3.58 -2.00
N GLU A 101 12.66 3.56 -3.29
CA GLU A 101 12.18 4.53 -4.29
C GLU A 101 10.66 4.66 -4.39
N SER A 102 9.93 3.63 -3.98
CA SER A 102 8.47 3.59 -3.91
C SER A 102 7.95 3.52 -2.47
N GLY A 103 8.84 3.68 -1.47
CA GLY A 103 8.52 3.60 -0.06
C GLY A 103 7.96 4.91 0.52
N LEU A 104 7.69 4.90 1.83
CA LEU A 104 7.06 6.02 2.54
C LEU A 104 7.88 7.31 2.52
N LEU A 105 9.21 7.23 2.54
CA LEU A 105 10.08 8.41 2.46
C LEU A 105 10.24 8.96 1.03
N ALA A 106 9.80 8.23 0.00
CA ALA A 106 9.78 8.69 -1.38
C ALA A 106 8.50 9.46 -1.75
N LEU A 107 7.53 9.54 -0.85
CA LEU A 107 6.31 10.32 -1.02
C LEU A 107 6.60 11.84 -1.03
N PRO A 108 5.68 12.70 -1.51
CA PRO A 108 5.81 14.14 -1.44
C PRO A 108 6.13 14.62 -0.01
N PHE A 109 6.94 15.67 0.12
CA PHE A 109 7.47 16.12 1.43
C PHE A 109 6.38 16.37 2.47
N ALA A 110 5.23 16.92 2.08
CA ALA A 110 4.12 17.20 2.99
C ALA A 110 3.48 15.94 3.61
N GLU A 111 3.66 14.77 2.96
CA GLU A 111 3.08 13.48 3.36
C GLU A 111 4.09 12.57 4.06
N ARG A 112 5.38 12.96 4.08
CA ARG A 112 6.45 12.14 4.66
C ARG A 112 6.38 12.11 6.17
N PRO A 113 6.46 10.90 6.78
CA PRO A 113 6.71 10.78 8.21
C PRO A 113 8.18 11.07 8.55
N GLU A 114 8.44 11.42 9.79
CA GLU A 114 9.77 11.34 10.38
C GLU A 114 10.16 9.88 10.62
N TRP A 115 11.41 9.53 10.29
CA TRP A 115 11.91 8.17 10.41
C TRP A 115 12.97 8.08 11.53
N GLU A 116 12.72 7.25 12.54
CA GLU A 116 13.63 6.93 13.64
C GLU A 116 14.12 5.48 13.52
N PRO A 117 15.27 5.22 12.86
CA PRO A 117 15.75 3.87 12.61
C PRO A 117 15.99 3.04 13.86
N SER A 118 16.49 3.66 14.94
CA SER A 118 16.79 3.01 16.23
C SER A 118 15.53 2.46 16.91
N LEU A 119 14.40 3.15 16.73
CA LEU A 119 13.09 2.76 17.25
C LEU A 119 12.27 1.97 16.24
N ARG A 120 12.77 1.82 15.00
CA ARG A 120 12.02 1.21 13.88
C ARG A 120 10.65 1.87 13.69
N ARG A 121 10.58 3.20 13.90
CA ARG A 121 9.34 3.95 13.98
C ARG A 121 9.28 5.11 12.99
N LEU A 122 8.13 5.23 12.36
CA LEU A 122 7.71 6.37 11.57
C LEU A 122 6.71 7.18 12.38
N THR A 123 6.79 8.52 12.30
CA THR A 123 5.87 9.43 13.02
C THR A 123 5.39 10.51 12.07
N TRP A 124 4.09 10.62 11.87
CA TRP A 124 3.46 11.69 11.11
C TRP A 124 3.17 12.90 11.99
N ARG A 125 3.07 14.08 11.40
CA ARG A 125 2.83 15.36 12.12
C ARG A 125 1.57 15.38 12.97
N ASN A 126 0.55 14.60 12.61
CA ASN A 126 -0.70 14.47 13.35
C ASN A 126 -0.69 13.40 14.45
N GLY A 127 0.49 12.88 14.79
CA GLY A 127 0.67 11.88 15.82
C GLY A 127 0.44 10.43 15.40
N ALA A 128 0.05 10.16 14.15
CA ALA A 128 0.01 8.79 13.64
C ALA A 128 1.42 8.17 13.66
N THR A 129 1.51 6.87 13.92
CA THR A 129 2.81 6.17 14.03
C THR A 129 2.81 4.86 13.26
N GLY A 130 3.93 4.53 12.63
CA GLY A 130 4.17 3.26 11.96
C GLY A 130 5.35 2.52 12.59
N THR A 131 5.17 1.27 12.96
CA THR A 131 6.24 0.44 13.52
C THR A 131 6.59 -0.70 12.56
N LEU A 132 7.89 -0.93 12.35
CA LEU A 132 8.38 -2.00 11.49
C LEU A 132 8.50 -3.32 12.25
N PHE A 133 8.03 -4.39 11.62
CA PHE A 133 8.10 -5.75 12.11
C PHE A 133 8.68 -6.71 11.06
N SER A 134 9.18 -7.84 11.55
CA SER A 134 9.68 -8.94 10.73
C SER A 134 8.76 -10.16 10.83
N ALA A 135 8.33 -10.70 9.71
CA ALA A 135 7.62 -11.99 9.69
C ALA A 135 8.53 -13.18 10.05
N ALA A 136 9.86 -13.01 9.96
CA ALA A 136 10.81 -14.00 10.46
C ALA A 136 10.80 -14.12 12.00
N GLU A 137 10.30 -13.08 12.68
CA GLU A 137 10.17 -13.00 14.15
C GLU A 137 8.68 -12.89 14.55
N PRO A 138 7.85 -13.92 14.36
CA PRO A 138 6.41 -13.84 14.57
C PRO A 138 6.00 -13.39 15.98
N GLU A 139 6.81 -13.73 16.99
CA GLU A 139 6.51 -13.37 18.38
C GLU A 139 6.60 -11.85 18.64
N SER A 140 7.34 -11.11 17.82
CA SER A 140 7.40 -9.64 17.92
C SER A 140 6.07 -8.97 17.57
N LEU A 141 5.20 -9.66 16.83
CA LEU A 141 3.85 -9.22 16.47
C LEU A 141 2.81 -9.48 17.57
N ARG A 142 3.16 -10.25 18.61
CA ARG A 142 2.27 -10.49 19.77
C ARG A 142 2.40 -9.33 20.75
N GLY A 143 1.29 -8.79 21.19
CA GLY A 143 1.22 -7.70 22.17
C GLY A 143 0.95 -6.33 21.58
N PRO A 144 1.75 -5.84 20.60
CA PRO A 144 1.43 -4.57 19.94
C PRO A 144 0.03 -4.54 19.35
N GLN A 145 -0.62 -3.37 19.39
CA GLN A 145 -1.97 -3.17 18.86
C GLN A 145 -1.96 -2.09 17.79
N HIS A 146 -2.72 -2.32 16.72
CA HIS A 146 -2.72 -1.48 15.52
C HIS A 146 -4.14 -1.22 15.04
N ASP A 147 -4.35 -0.06 14.44
CA ASP A 147 -5.54 0.31 13.68
C ASP A 147 -5.46 -0.26 12.26
N PHE A 148 -4.28 -0.16 11.66
CA PHE A 148 -4.02 -0.59 10.29
C PHE A 148 -2.72 -1.37 10.18
N ALA A 149 -2.61 -2.19 9.12
CA ALA A 149 -1.38 -2.89 8.82
C ALA A 149 -1.11 -2.92 7.30
N TRP A 150 0.17 -2.83 6.94
CA TRP A 150 0.65 -3.15 5.61
C TRP A 150 1.63 -4.31 5.69
N ALA A 151 1.25 -5.44 5.08
CA ALA A 151 2.01 -6.69 5.03
C ALA A 151 2.60 -6.87 3.63
N ASP A 152 3.89 -6.63 3.46
CA ASP A 152 4.55 -6.67 2.15
C ASP A 152 5.15 -8.03 1.82
N GLU A 153 4.96 -8.46 0.56
CA GLU A 153 5.45 -9.72 -0.03
C GLU A 153 5.18 -10.95 0.85
N ILE A 154 3.94 -11.13 1.32
CA ILE A 154 3.54 -12.19 2.27
C ILE A 154 3.89 -13.62 1.79
N ALA A 155 4.02 -13.87 0.49
CA ALA A 155 4.46 -15.15 -0.04
C ALA A 155 5.97 -15.44 0.16
N LYS A 156 6.75 -14.46 0.64
CA LYS A 156 8.14 -14.65 1.05
C LYS A 156 8.30 -14.93 2.54
N TRP A 157 7.24 -14.79 3.34
CA TRP A 157 7.32 -14.88 4.79
C TRP A 157 7.69 -16.29 5.24
N PRO A 158 8.81 -16.50 5.96
CA PRO A 158 9.28 -17.84 6.32
C PRO A 158 8.32 -18.55 7.29
N ASN A 159 7.67 -17.79 8.18
CA ASN A 159 6.67 -18.26 9.15
C ASN A 159 5.30 -17.66 8.87
N GLY A 160 4.89 -17.60 7.59
CA GLY A 160 3.77 -16.79 7.12
C GLY A 160 2.46 -16.97 7.90
N ILE A 161 2.03 -18.22 8.16
CA ILE A 161 0.79 -18.47 8.92
C ILE A 161 0.90 -17.90 10.33
N LYS A 162 1.97 -18.21 11.07
CA LYS A 162 2.14 -17.77 12.46
C LYS A 162 2.28 -16.25 12.56
N ALA A 163 3.05 -15.64 11.67
CA ALA A 163 3.23 -14.20 11.63
C ALA A 163 1.91 -13.48 11.30
N TRP A 164 1.14 -14.00 10.34
CA TRP A 164 -0.17 -13.48 9.98
C TRP A 164 -1.15 -13.57 11.14
N ASP A 165 -1.25 -14.71 11.79
CA ASP A 165 -2.18 -14.90 12.91
C ASP A 165 -1.87 -13.95 14.07
N ASN A 166 -0.59 -13.80 14.43
CA ASN A 166 -0.16 -12.87 15.48
C ASN A 166 -0.44 -11.39 15.09
N LEU A 167 -0.22 -11.01 13.83
CA LEU A 167 -0.55 -9.68 13.31
C LEU A 167 -2.05 -9.40 13.41
N MET A 168 -2.88 -10.36 12.97
CA MET A 168 -4.34 -10.22 13.01
C MET A 168 -4.91 -10.15 14.43
N LEU A 169 -4.26 -10.77 15.42
CA LEU A 169 -4.61 -10.61 16.85
C LEU A 169 -4.32 -9.19 17.34
N GLY A 170 -3.25 -8.56 16.83
CA GLY A 170 -2.88 -7.17 17.14
C GLY A 170 -3.72 -6.12 16.41
N LEU A 171 -4.32 -6.47 15.27
CA LEU A 171 -5.12 -5.57 14.44
C LEU A 171 -6.54 -5.42 15.00
N ARG A 172 -6.69 -4.60 16.04
CA ARG A 172 -7.91 -4.49 16.86
C ARG A 172 -8.20 -3.10 17.42
N LEU A 173 -7.47 -2.07 17.00
CA LEU A 173 -7.75 -0.70 17.39
C LEU A 173 -8.70 -0.04 16.38
N GLY A 174 -9.30 1.09 16.81
CA GLY A 174 -10.23 1.84 15.97
C GLY A 174 -11.55 1.10 15.71
N GLN A 175 -12.38 1.70 14.88
CA GLN A 175 -13.70 1.13 14.54
C GLN A 175 -13.64 0.14 13.37
N HIS A 176 -12.66 0.32 12.48
CA HIS A 176 -12.52 -0.46 11.24
C HIS A 176 -11.05 -0.86 11.01
N PRO A 177 -10.49 -1.79 11.83
CA PRO A 177 -9.13 -2.24 11.64
C PRO A 177 -8.98 -2.98 10.31
N ARG A 178 -8.04 -2.52 9.46
CA ARG A 178 -7.85 -3.03 8.10
C ARG A 178 -6.39 -3.36 7.81
N ILE A 179 -6.18 -4.32 6.93
CA ILE A 179 -4.86 -4.71 6.45
C ILE A 179 -4.80 -4.76 4.93
N MET A 180 -3.77 -4.15 4.37
CA MET A 180 -3.37 -4.36 2.99
C MET A 180 -2.23 -5.37 2.94
N ALA A 181 -2.41 -6.47 2.23
CA ALA A 181 -1.39 -7.49 2.00
C ALA A 181 -0.97 -7.50 0.54
N THR A 182 0.32 -7.34 0.27
CA THR A 182 0.87 -7.35 -1.08
C THR A 182 1.69 -8.61 -1.32
N THR A 183 1.67 -9.15 -2.52
CA THR A 183 2.53 -10.28 -2.88
C THR A 183 2.67 -10.48 -4.38
N THR A 184 3.82 -11.00 -4.78
CA THR A 184 3.96 -11.72 -6.05
C THR A 184 3.46 -13.15 -5.82
N PRO A 185 2.46 -13.64 -6.58
CA PRO A 185 1.81 -14.93 -6.31
C PRO A 185 2.78 -16.11 -6.29
N ARG A 186 2.72 -16.89 -5.21
CA ARG A 186 3.42 -18.18 -5.04
C ARG A 186 2.51 -19.15 -4.31
N PRO A 187 2.58 -20.46 -4.55
CA PRO A 187 1.67 -21.44 -3.96
C PRO A 187 2.02 -21.78 -2.49
N VAL A 188 2.13 -20.75 -1.62
CA VAL A 188 2.41 -20.91 -0.20
C VAL A 188 1.13 -21.10 0.62
N PRO A 189 1.17 -21.78 1.79
CA PRO A 189 -0.01 -22.05 2.61
C PRO A 189 -0.81 -20.80 3.00
N LEU A 190 -0.13 -19.72 3.42
CA LEU A 190 -0.78 -18.47 3.79
C LEU A 190 -1.60 -17.90 2.62
N LEU A 191 -1.03 -17.82 1.42
CA LEU A 191 -1.73 -17.26 0.27
C LEU A 191 -2.95 -18.12 -0.13
N ARG A 192 -2.82 -19.46 -0.07
CA ARG A 192 -3.95 -20.37 -0.33
C ARG A 192 -5.10 -20.15 0.65
N ARG A 193 -4.78 -19.94 1.93
CA ARG A 193 -5.78 -19.64 2.97
C ARG A 193 -6.49 -18.33 2.65
N LEU A 194 -5.76 -17.23 2.43
CA LEU A 194 -6.33 -15.90 2.22
C LEU A 194 -7.20 -15.81 0.97
N VAL A 195 -6.84 -16.51 -0.10
CA VAL A 195 -7.64 -16.52 -1.35
C VAL A 195 -9.02 -17.16 -1.15
N LEU A 196 -9.16 -18.06 -0.16
CA LEU A 196 -10.41 -18.75 0.16
C LEU A 196 -11.16 -18.13 1.34
N GLU A 197 -10.54 -17.20 2.07
CA GLU A 197 -11.09 -16.62 3.28
C GLU A 197 -12.18 -15.59 2.94
N LYS A 198 -13.34 -15.68 3.62
CA LYS A 198 -14.43 -14.70 3.47
C LYS A 198 -14.00 -13.33 4.01
N GLY A 199 -14.43 -12.26 3.35
CA GLY A 199 -14.09 -10.89 3.75
C GLY A 199 -12.71 -10.44 3.28
N VAL A 200 -12.01 -11.23 2.46
CA VAL A 200 -10.80 -10.83 1.76
C VAL A 200 -11.17 -10.26 0.39
N ALA A 201 -10.90 -8.98 0.21
CA ALA A 201 -11.01 -8.33 -1.10
C ALA A 201 -9.71 -8.57 -1.90
N ILE A 202 -9.83 -9.03 -3.14
CA ILE A 202 -8.66 -9.44 -3.94
C ILE A 202 -8.54 -8.57 -5.17
N THR A 203 -7.38 -7.90 -5.30
CA THR A 203 -6.92 -7.28 -6.54
C THR A 203 -5.89 -8.17 -7.22
N ARG A 204 -6.05 -8.41 -8.52
CA ARG A 204 -5.07 -9.12 -9.35
C ARG A 204 -4.54 -8.21 -10.43
N GLY A 205 -3.22 -8.27 -10.66
CA GLY A 205 -2.57 -7.48 -11.69
C GLY A 205 -1.37 -8.19 -12.32
N ARG A 206 -1.03 -7.77 -13.52
CA ARG A 206 0.12 -8.27 -14.27
C ARG A 206 1.20 -7.21 -14.34
N THR A 207 2.44 -7.60 -14.55
CA THR A 207 3.54 -6.68 -14.84
C THR A 207 3.19 -5.77 -16.02
N ALA A 208 2.59 -6.34 -17.09
CA ALA A 208 2.19 -5.62 -18.28
C ALA A 208 1.16 -4.50 -18.05
N ASP A 209 0.39 -4.54 -16.95
CA ASP A 209 -0.56 -3.49 -16.62
C ASP A 209 0.12 -2.18 -16.23
N ASN A 210 1.45 -2.20 -16.01
CA ASN A 210 2.26 -1.04 -15.62
C ASN A 210 3.32 -0.66 -16.70
N ASN A 211 3.14 -1.08 -17.94
CA ASN A 211 4.11 -0.85 -19.04
C ASN A 211 4.54 0.60 -19.22
N MET A 212 3.68 1.56 -18.88
CA MET A 212 3.99 3.00 -18.99
C MET A 212 5.08 3.49 -18.02
N HIS A 213 5.35 2.72 -16.97
CA HIS A 213 6.34 3.06 -15.93
C HIS A 213 7.50 2.05 -15.85
N LEU A 214 7.55 1.12 -16.79
CA LEU A 214 8.59 0.11 -16.85
C LEU A 214 9.48 0.31 -18.09
N PRO A 215 10.78 -0.04 -18.02
CA PRO A 215 11.63 -0.09 -19.20
C PRO A 215 11.06 -1.01 -20.29
N PRO A 216 11.32 -0.76 -21.57
CA PRO A 216 10.79 -1.57 -22.68
C PRO A 216 11.14 -3.05 -22.61
N GLU A 217 12.24 -3.41 -21.93
CA GLU A 217 12.71 -4.79 -21.78
C GLU A 217 12.06 -5.55 -20.60
N TYR A 218 11.14 -4.95 -19.90
CA TYR A 218 10.50 -5.53 -18.72
C TYR A 218 9.23 -6.28 -19.11
#